data_db981413e8fe8112e4ed58a5d8d361a3
#
_entry.id   db981413e8fe8112e4ed58a5d8d361a3
#
_cell.length_a   1.000
_cell.length_b   1.000
_cell.length_c   1.000
_cell.angle_alpha   90.00
_cell.angle_beta   90.00
_cell.angle_gamma   90.00
#
_symmetry.space_group_name_H-M   'P 1'
#
loop_
_entity.id
_entity.type
_entity.pdbx_description
1 polymer ?
#
loop_
_entity_poly.entity_id
_entity_poly.type
_entity_poly.pdbx_seq_one_letter_code
_entity_poly.pdbx_strand_id
1 'polypeptide(L)'
;DIKAKVKEWLSKQGYPLEMKVAEIFQEVDFYVNLSSYYKDPSESTYREIDVVAMNSVCDIDNISFDVRFIVECKYSQDKPWILFQSNSDFELGKHFEILRRFGSRYGDVALSEISGNEGAQNNFLFALTKEMGYGLTRAFENANDMTYKATTSVLKATQYFVTQFDSINKDSFLGYIAIAFPIIVIDSQLFN
;
A
#
# COMPACT_ATOMS: atom_id res chain seq x y z
N ASP A 1 7.73 -28.87 25.03
CA ASP A 1 8.11 -27.54 25.46
C ASP A 1 7.15 -26.50 24.92
N ILE A 2 6.60 -25.65 25.81
CA ILE A 2 5.64 -24.61 25.45
C ILE A 2 6.20 -23.63 24.41
N LYS A 3 7.49 -23.30 24.47
CA LYS A 3 8.18 -22.42 23.52
C LYS A 3 8.15 -22.98 22.10
N ALA A 4 8.34 -24.28 21.93
CA ALA A 4 8.26 -24.93 20.62
C ALA A 4 6.83 -24.87 20.05
N LYS A 5 5.82 -25.13 20.88
CA LYS A 5 4.40 -25.05 20.50
C LYS A 5 4.00 -23.63 20.08
N VAL A 6 4.48 -22.61 20.81
CA VAL A 6 4.23 -21.20 20.47
C VAL A 6 4.90 -20.83 19.14
N LYS A 7 6.14 -21.26 18.91
CA LYS A 7 6.81 -21.01 17.61
C LYS A 7 6.09 -21.69 16.46
N GLU A 8 5.67 -22.95 16.63
CA GLU A 8 4.89 -23.66 15.61
C GLU A 8 3.54 -22.99 15.34
N TRP A 9 2.86 -22.52 16.38
CA TRP A 9 1.62 -21.79 16.22
C TRP A 9 1.85 -20.46 15.48
N LEU A 10 2.85 -19.67 15.88
CA LEU A 10 3.19 -18.40 15.23
C LEU A 10 3.53 -18.57 13.75
N SER A 11 4.26 -19.63 13.38
CA SER A 11 4.63 -19.89 11.97
C SER A 11 3.42 -20.14 11.05
N LYS A 12 2.24 -20.39 11.62
CA LYS A 12 0.97 -20.58 10.91
C LYS A 12 0.09 -19.33 10.91
N GLN A 13 0.57 -18.23 11.50
CA GLN A 13 -0.16 -16.97 11.60
C GLN A 13 0.39 -15.90 10.64
N GLY A 14 -0.32 -14.83 10.44
CA GLY A 14 0.11 -13.70 9.62
C GLY A 14 1.22 -12.85 10.24
N TYR A 15 1.33 -12.81 11.57
CA TYR A 15 2.25 -11.94 12.30
C TYR A 15 3.72 -12.01 11.84
N PRO A 16 4.31 -13.19 11.54
CA PRO A 16 5.70 -13.23 11.04
C PRO A 16 5.89 -12.49 9.72
N LEU A 17 4.87 -12.49 8.84
CA LEU A 17 4.92 -11.76 7.58
C LEU A 17 4.88 -10.24 7.83
N GLU A 18 3.99 -9.78 8.71
CA GLU A 18 3.88 -8.37 9.08
C GLU A 18 5.19 -7.84 9.66
N MET A 19 5.80 -8.59 10.58
CA MET A 19 7.11 -8.26 11.18
C MET A 19 8.22 -8.21 10.13
N LYS A 20 8.27 -9.19 9.22
CA LYS A 20 9.26 -9.23 8.14
C LYS A 20 9.11 -8.04 7.19
N VAL A 21 7.89 -7.67 6.85
CA VAL A 21 7.61 -6.47 6.02
C VAL A 21 8.05 -5.21 6.75
N ALA A 22 7.77 -5.11 8.04
CA ALA A 22 8.22 -3.99 8.85
C ALA A 22 9.74 -3.87 8.91
N GLU A 23 10.46 -4.98 9.14
CA GLU A 23 11.92 -5.04 9.15
C GLU A 23 12.51 -4.55 7.81
N ILE A 24 11.98 -5.01 6.68
CA ILE A 24 12.44 -4.60 5.34
C ILE A 24 12.32 -3.09 5.14
N PHE A 25 11.22 -2.48 5.56
CA PHE A 25 11.04 -1.03 5.46
C PHE A 25 11.99 -0.28 6.42
N GLN A 26 12.23 -0.80 7.63
CA GLN A 26 13.17 -0.20 8.59
C GLN A 26 14.61 -0.26 8.09
N GLU A 27 15.01 -1.34 7.41
CA GLU A 27 16.36 -1.47 6.81
C GLU A 27 16.67 -0.42 5.74
N VAL A 28 15.65 0.21 5.17
CA VAL A 28 15.78 1.31 4.19
C VAL A 28 15.30 2.65 4.74
N ASP A 29 15.43 2.84 6.05
CA ASP A 29 15.19 4.09 6.77
C ASP A 29 13.75 4.60 6.74
N PHE A 30 12.75 3.71 6.60
CA PHE A 30 11.36 4.08 6.82
C PHE A 30 11.00 4.01 8.30
N TYR A 31 10.24 4.99 8.76
CA TYR A 31 9.54 4.88 10.03
C TYR A 31 8.33 3.95 9.87
N VAL A 32 8.20 2.95 10.73
CA VAL A 32 7.19 1.90 10.59
C VAL A 32 6.29 1.81 11.81
N ASN A 33 4.99 1.82 11.57
CA ASN A 33 3.96 1.50 12.54
C ASN A 33 3.29 0.18 12.16
N LEU A 34 3.30 -0.77 13.07
CA LEU A 34 2.52 -2.01 12.99
C LEU A 34 1.14 -1.80 13.60
N SER A 35 0.15 -2.55 13.10
CA SER A 35 -1.21 -2.58 13.65
C SER A 35 -1.83 -1.17 13.79
N SER A 36 -1.71 -0.36 12.76
CA SER A 36 -2.21 1.02 12.78
C SER A 36 -3.72 1.07 12.61
N TYR A 37 -4.39 1.86 13.44
CA TYR A 37 -5.83 2.04 13.33
C TYR A 37 -6.21 3.16 12.36
N TYR A 38 -7.23 2.90 11.55
CA TYR A 38 -7.86 3.89 10.71
C TYR A 38 -9.38 3.88 10.90
N LYS A 39 -10.02 5.02 10.70
CA LYS A 39 -11.47 5.13 10.73
C LYS A 39 -12.02 4.74 9.36
N ASP A 40 -12.80 3.68 9.28
CA ASP A 40 -13.46 3.27 8.04
C ASP A 40 -14.39 4.38 7.54
N PRO A 41 -14.13 4.94 6.33
CA PRO A 41 -14.92 6.08 5.83
C PRO A 41 -16.39 5.73 5.56
N SER A 42 -16.71 4.46 5.36
CA SER A 42 -18.09 4.01 5.06
C SER A 42 -18.89 3.62 6.31
N GLU A 43 -18.24 3.12 7.37
CA GLU A 43 -18.92 2.59 8.54
C GLU A 43 -18.67 3.40 9.83
N SER A 44 -17.74 4.34 9.78
CA SER A 44 -17.28 5.13 10.94
C SER A 44 -16.72 4.30 12.10
N THR A 45 -16.43 3.03 11.88
CA THR A 45 -15.78 2.13 12.84
C THR A 45 -14.26 2.21 12.69
N TYR A 46 -13.54 1.90 13.77
CA TYR A 46 -12.08 1.77 13.67
C TYR A 46 -11.72 0.36 13.23
N ARG A 47 -10.80 0.30 12.28
CA ARG A 47 -10.21 -0.93 11.75
C ARG A 47 -8.71 -0.85 11.81
N GLU A 48 -8.06 -1.98 11.75
CA GLU A 48 -6.61 -2.13 11.74
C GLU A 48 -6.10 -2.34 10.32
N ILE A 49 -4.91 -1.77 10.03
CA ILE A 49 -4.09 -2.09 8.87
C ILE A 49 -2.74 -2.60 9.37
N ASP A 50 -2.19 -3.61 8.73
CA ASP A 50 -1.08 -4.39 9.27
C ASP A 50 0.21 -3.56 9.38
N VAL A 51 0.60 -2.83 8.32
CA VAL A 51 1.83 -2.03 8.32
C VAL A 51 1.59 -0.67 7.66
N VAL A 52 2.08 0.38 8.31
CA VAL A 52 2.21 1.72 7.71
C VAL A 52 3.67 2.12 7.78
N ALA A 53 4.32 2.18 6.62
CA ALA A 53 5.70 2.64 6.51
C ALA A 53 5.73 4.04 5.88
N MET A 54 6.46 4.96 6.49
CA MET A 54 6.54 6.34 6.04
C MET A 54 7.98 6.84 6.03
N ASN A 55 8.30 7.62 5.01
CA ASN A 55 9.55 8.34 4.92
C ASN A 55 9.26 9.78 4.49
N SER A 56 9.78 10.72 5.25
CA SER A 56 9.63 12.14 4.96
C SER A 56 10.99 12.70 4.63
N VAL A 57 11.18 13.11 3.41
CA VAL A 57 12.37 13.85 2.98
C VAL A 57 12.06 15.33 3.14
N CYS A 58 12.75 15.97 4.08
CA CYS A 58 12.62 17.40 4.27
C CYS A 58 13.51 18.16 3.30
N ASP A 59 12.89 19.15 2.68
CA ASP A 59 13.47 20.43 2.31
C ASP A 59 14.32 20.51 1.05
N ILE A 60 13.63 20.42 -0.08
CA ILE A 60 14.08 21.15 -1.25
C ILE A 60 13.24 22.44 -1.27
N ASP A 61 13.86 23.61 -1.02
CA ASP A 61 13.20 24.93 -1.04
C ASP A 61 11.98 25.06 -0.10
N ASN A 62 12.03 24.49 1.11
CA ASN A 62 10.96 24.46 2.09
C ASN A 62 9.72 23.65 1.65
N ILE A 63 9.85 22.69 0.75
CA ILE A 63 8.81 21.72 0.42
C ILE A 63 9.08 20.41 1.18
N SER A 64 8.11 19.95 1.94
CA SER A 64 8.18 18.64 2.60
C SER A 64 7.61 17.56 1.68
N PHE A 65 8.35 16.47 1.51
CA PHE A 65 7.95 15.31 0.72
C PHE A 65 7.71 14.11 1.64
N ASP A 66 6.52 13.53 1.61
CA ASP A 66 6.13 12.37 2.43
C ASP A 66 5.67 11.24 1.50
N VAL A 67 6.30 10.08 1.64
CA VAL A 67 5.90 8.85 0.95
C VAL A 67 5.42 7.85 2.00
N ARG A 68 4.23 7.30 1.80
CA ARG A 68 3.66 6.28 2.68
C ARG A 68 3.30 5.04 1.92
N PHE A 69 3.66 3.90 2.49
CA PHE A 69 3.20 2.59 2.07
C PHE A 69 2.20 2.08 3.09
N ILE A 70 0.98 1.84 2.64
CA ILE A 70 -0.11 1.30 3.44
C ILE A 70 -0.24 -0.16 3.06
N VAL A 71 0.10 -1.06 3.96
CA VAL A 71 0.32 -2.46 3.62
C VAL A 71 -0.64 -3.37 4.37
N GLU A 72 -1.31 -4.22 3.62
CA GLU A 72 -2.11 -5.35 4.10
C GLU A 72 -1.34 -6.64 3.82
N CYS A 73 -1.11 -7.47 4.83
CA CYS A 73 -0.36 -8.72 4.73
C CYS A 73 -1.30 -9.92 4.68
N LYS A 74 -1.09 -10.82 3.77
CA LYS A 74 -1.89 -12.05 3.63
C LYS A 74 -0.99 -13.28 3.56
N TYR A 75 -1.16 -14.15 4.53
CA TYR A 75 -0.47 -15.43 4.62
C TYR A 75 -1.44 -16.57 4.31
N SER A 76 -1.02 -17.53 3.50
CA SER A 76 -1.77 -18.74 3.22
C SER A 76 -0.85 -19.89 2.81
N GLN A 77 -0.83 -20.98 3.59
CA GLN A 77 -0.05 -22.19 3.25
C GLN A 77 -0.77 -23.07 2.23
N ASP A 78 -2.09 -23.22 2.37
CA ASP A 78 -2.84 -24.29 1.68
C ASP A 78 -3.65 -23.81 0.49
N LYS A 79 -3.77 -22.50 0.30
CA LYS A 79 -4.60 -21.90 -0.73
C LYS A 79 -3.79 -20.91 -1.53
N PRO A 80 -3.42 -21.25 -2.76
CA PRO A 80 -2.67 -20.35 -3.61
C PRO A 80 -3.51 -19.16 -4.06
N TRP A 81 -2.84 -18.09 -4.43
CA TRP A 81 -3.44 -16.92 -5.03
C TRP A 81 -3.30 -16.97 -6.55
N ILE A 82 -4.28 -16.43 -7.24
CA ILE A 82 -4.32 -16.36 -8.69
C ILE A 82 -4.47 -14.89 -9.08
N LEU A 83 -3.50 -14.38 -9.84
CA LEU A 83 -3.54 -13.05 -10.43
C LEU A 83 -3.98 -13.19 -11.89
N PHE A 84 -5.13 -12.63 -12.23
CA PHE A 84 -5.58 -12.56 -13.62
C PHE A 84 -4.95 -11.34 -14.27
N GLN A 85 -4.21 -11.59 -15.34
CA GLN A 85 -3.52 -10.55 -16.10
C GLN A 85 -4.23 -10.30 -17.42
N SER A 86 -4.12 -9.08 -17.92
CA SER A 86 -4.65 -8.68 -19.21
C SER A 86 -3.50 -8.30 -20.13
N ASN A 87 -3.53 -8.80 -21.36
CA ASN A 87 -2.61 -8.40 -22.42
C ASN A 87 -3.00 -7.05 -23.05
N SER A 88 -3.89 -6.28 -22.42
CA SER A 88 -4.24 -4.97 -22.95
C SER A 88 -3.13 -3.97 -22.66
N ASP A 89 -2.74 -3.22 -23.70
CA ASP A 89 -1.86 -2.07 -23.56
C ASP A 89 -2.52 -1.06 -22.59
N PHE A 90 -1.98 -0.99 -21.40
CA PHE A 90 -2.42 0.01 -20.44
C PHE A 90 -1.68 1.31 -20.71
N GLU A 91 -2.44 2.36 -21.00
CA GLU A 91 -1.85 3.68 -21.22
C GLU A 91 -1.16 4.19 -19.94
N LEU A 92 0.13 4.49 -20.04
CA LEU A 92 0.96 5.00 -18.94
C LEU A 92 0.31 6.13 -18.15
N GLY A 93 -0.43 7.01 -18.84
CA GLY A 93 -1.16 8.10 -18.18
C GLY A 93 -2.19 7.67 -17.14
N LYS A 94 -2.86 6.55 -17.35
CA LYS A 94 -3.90 6.05 -16.42
C LYS A 94 -3.35 5.64 -15.07
N HIS A 95 -2.10 5.19 -15.01
CA HIS A 95 -1.45 4.83 -13.74
C HIS A 95 -1.27 6.06 -12.85
N PHE A 96 -0.77 7.15 -13.40
CA PHE A 96 -0.65 8.41 -12.67
C PHE A 96 -2.00 8.95 -12.23
N GLU A 97 -3.04 8.82 -13.04
CA GLU A 97 -4.40 9.20 -12.65
C GLU A 97 -4.93 8.43 -11.44
N ILE A 98 -4.58 7.13 -11.33
CA ILE A 98 -4.94 6.33 -10.17
C ILE A 98 -4.15 6.78 -8.94
N LEU A 99 -2.82 6.96 -9.08
CA LEU A 99 -1.95 7.39 -7.99
C LEU A 99 -2.30 8.78 -7.48
N ARG A 100 -2.73 9.69 -8.34
CA ARG A 100 -3.19 11.05 -7.98
C ARG A 100 -4.30 11.02 -6.91
N ARG A 101 -5.16 10.00 -6.92
CA ARG A 101 -6.21 9.81 -5.92
C ARG A 101 -5.69 9.49 -4.52
N PHE A 102 -4.42 9.09 -4.43
CA PHE A 102 -3.74 8.76 -3.18
C PHE A 102 -2.67 9.80 -2.81
N GLY A 103 -2.70 10.96 -3.43
CA GLY A 103 -1.88 12.11 -3.08
C GLY A 103 -2.61 13.13 -2.21
N SER A 104 -1.84 13.91 -1.44
CA SER A 104 -2.33 15.18 -0.90
C SER A 104 -2.70 16.12 -2.06
N ARG A 105 -3.35 17.24 -1.78
CA ARG A 105 -3.66 18.25 -2.82
C ARG A 105 -2.44 18.64 -3.65
N TYR A 106 -1.29 18.87 -3.01
CA TYR A 106 -0.04 19.16 -3.73
C TYR A 106 0.59 17.91 -4.33
N GLY A 107 0.38 16.75 -3.74
CA GLY A 107 0.78 15.46 -4.32
C GLY A 107 0.06 15.15 -5.64
N ASP A 108 -1.24 15.45 -5.72
CA ASP A 108 -2.02 15.35 -6.96
C ASP A 108 -1.45 16.24 -8.06
N VAL A 109 -1.14 17.49 -7.74
CA VAL A 109 -0.53 18.44 -8.69
C VAL A 109 0.85 17.95 -9.13
N ALA A 110 1.71 17.53 -8.19
CA ALA A 110 3.05 17.04 -8.49
C ALA A 110 3.00 15.82 -9.41
N LEU A 111 2.14 14.83 -9.12
CA LEU A 111 1.96 13.65 -9.97
C LEU A 111 1.44 14.00 -11.37
N SER A 112 0.57 15.02 -11.48
CA SER A 112 0.11 15.52 -12.77
C SER A 112 1.25 16.10 -13.60
N GLU A 113 2.10 16.93 -12.98
CA GLU A 113 3.22 17.56 -13.67
C GLU A 113 4.29 16.57 -14.12
N ILE A 114 4.60 15.55 -13.29
CA ILE A 114 5.61 14.55 -13.63
C ILE A 114 5.09 13.44 -14.54
N SER A 115 3.79 13.31 -14.76
CA SER A 115 3.20 12.24 -15.58
C SER A 115 3.71 12.19 -17.03
N GLY A 116 4.08 13.34 -17.59
CA GLY A 116 4.70 13.46 -18.91
C GLY A 116 6.23 13.28 -18.94
N ASN A 117 6.88 13.08 -17.79
CA ASN A 117 8.33 13.00 -17.68
C ASN A 117 8.80 11.55 -17.83
N GLU A 118 9.64 11.26 -18.85
CA GLU A 118 10.16 9.92 -19.10
C GLU A 118 10.97 9.35 -17.92
N GLY A 119 11.72 10.18 -17.19
CA GLY A 119 12.48 9.76 -16.01
C GLY A 119 11.57 9.30 -14.89
N ALA A 120 10.44 9.99 -14.66
CA ALA A 120 9.44 9.58 -13.69
C ALA A 120 8.72 8.30 -14.13
N GLN A 121 8.37 8.20 -15.39
CA GLN A 121 7.72 7.00 -15.96
C GLN A 121 8.59 5.74 -15.83
N ASN A 122 9.92 5.90 -15.91
CA ASN A 122 10.88 4.81 -15.78
C ASN A 122 11.29 4.52 -14.32
N ASN A 123 10.86 5.32 -13.36
CA ASN A 123 11.09 5.05 -11.95
C ASN A 123 10.29 3.83 -11.51
N PHE A 124 10.91 2.91 -10.74
CA PHE A 124 10.28 1.65 -10.35
C PHE A 124 8.95 1.82 -9.59
N LEU A 125 8.78 2.92 -8.86
CA LEU A 125 7.52 3.23 -8.15
C LEU A 125 6.37 3.58 -9.11
N PHE A 126 6.70 4.09 -10.28
CA PHE A 126 5.74 4.53 -11.28
C PHE A 126 5.80 3.70 -12.56
N ALA A 127 6.84 2.85 -12.72
CA ALA A 127 6.96 1.96 -13.85
C ALA A 127 5.83 0.92 -13.84
N LEU A 128 5.12 0.85 -14.94
CA LEU A 128 4.10 -0.17 -15.16
C LEU A 128 4.74 -1.44 -15.67
N THR A 129 4.29 -2.55 -15.15
CA THR A 129 4.54 -3.83 -15.81
C THR A 129 3.77 -3.85 -17.14
N LYS A 130 4.31 -4.52 -18.15
CA LYS A 130 3.62 -4.71 -19.44
C LYS A 130 2.28 -5.45 -19.29
N GLU A 131 2.13 -6.17 -18.21
CA GLU A 131 0.96 -6.99 -17.91
C GLU A 131 0.30 -6.46 -16.65
N MET A 132 -0.92 -5.95 -16.77
CA MET A 132 -1.70 -5.48 -15.63
C MET A 132 -2.62 -6.56 -15.11
N GLY A 133 -2.62 -6.71 -13.79
CA GLY A 133 -3.63 -7.50 -13.11
C GLY A 133 -4.99 -6.79 -13.14
N TYR A 134 -6.03 -7.49 -13.60
CA TYR A 134 -7.41 -7.00 -13.54
C TYR A 134 -8.23 -7.71 -12.47
N GLY A 135 -7.73 -8.79 -11.92
CA GLY A 135 -8.40 -9.53 -10.88
C GLY A 135 -7.42 -10.35 -10.05
N LEU A 136 -7.73 -10.49 -8.79
CA LEU A 136 -6.96 -11.29 -7.84
C LEU A 136 -7.95 -12.14 -7.05
N THR A 137 -7.67 -13.44 -6.89
CA THR A 137 -8.51 -14.33 -6.07
C THR A 137 -7.65 -15.36 -5.34
N ARG A 138 -8.19 -15.92 -4.27
CA ARG A 138 -7.59 -17.05 -3.58
C ARG A 138 -8.31 -18.33 -4.02
N ALA A 139 -7.57 -19.32 -4.49
CA ALA A 139 -8.13 -20.59 -4.96
C ALA A 139 -8.84 -21.34 -3.82
N PHE A 140 -9.84 -22.13 -4.18
CA PHE A 140 -10.59 -23.01 -3.28
C PHE A 140 -11.29 -22.28 -2.13
N GLU A 141 -11.68 -21.02 -2.34
CA GLU A 141 -12.37 -20.21 -1.35
C GLU A 141 -13.89 -20.24 -1.61
N ASN A 142 -14.66 -20.51 -0.56
CA ASN A 142 -16.11 -20.40 -0.63
C ASN A 142 -16.55 -19.00 -0.22
N ALA A 143 -17.19 -18.27 -1.11
CA ALA A 143 -18.03 -17.06 -0.90
C ALA A 143 -17.52 -15.89 -0.02
N ASN A 144 -16.51 -16.06 0.82
CA ASN A 144 -15.90 -14.99 1.61
C ASN A 144 -14.58 -14.58 0.99
N ASP A 145 -14.66 -13.74 -0.01
CA ASP A 145 -13.55 -13.28 -0.80
C ASP A 145 -12.53 -12.53 0.08
N MET A 146 -11.49 -13.25 0.53
CA MET A 146 -10.39 -12.67 1.29
C MET A 146 -9.66 -11.60 0.46
N THR A 147 -9.65 -11.76 -0.84
CA THR A 147 -9.07 -10.81 -1.78
C THR A 147 -9.85 -9.49 -1.77
N TYR A 148 -11.17 -9.57 -1.86
CA TYR A 148 -12.02 -8.39 -1.78
C TYR A 148 -11.83 -7.67 -0.43
N LYS A 149 -11.74 -8.43 0.67
CA LYS A 149 -11.49 -7.87 1.99
C LYS A 149 -10.13 -7.18 2.06
N ALA A 150 -9.06 -7.83 1.58
CA ALA A 150 -7.72 -7.26 1.59
C ALA A 150 -7.65 -5.98 0.75
N THR A 151 -8.19 -6.03 -0.47
CA THR A 151 -8.23 -4.87 -1.37
C THR A 151 -9.04 -3.73 -0.77
N THR A 152 -10.21 -4.02 -0.22
CA THR A 152 -11.07 -3.01 0.39
C THR A 152 -10.44 -2.42 1.64
N SER A 153 -9.80 -3.24 2.49
CA SER A 153 -9.10 -2.80 3.69
C SER A 153 -7.99 -1.82 3.34
N VAL A 154 -7.06 -2.22 2.47
CA VAL A 154 -5.92 -1.37 2.11
C VAL A 154 -6.35 -0.08 1.42
N LEU A 155 -7.36 -0.11 0.55
CA LEU A 155 -7.85 1.11 -0.12
C LEU A 155 -8.55 2.06 0.86
N LYS A 156 -9.37 1.56 1.78
CA LYS A 156 -10.02 2.38 2.82
C LYS A 156 -9.00 2.98 3.78
N ALA A 157 -8.01 2.19 4.20
CA ALA A 157 -6.92 2.69 5.04
C ALA A 157 -6.14 3.78 4.31
N THR A 158 -5.77 3.57 3.05
CA THR A 158 -5.05 4.55 2.24
C THR A 158 -5.85 5.85 2.12
N GLN A 159 -7.13 5.75 1.81
CA GLN A 159 -8.03 6.92 1.76
C GLN A 159 -8.04 7.70 3.09
N TYR A 160 -8.13 7.01 4.21
CA TYR A 160 -8.08 7.63 5.53
C TYR A 160 -6.77 8.39 5.74
N PHE A 161 -5.62 7.77 5.46
CA PHE A 161 -4.32 8.42 5.65
C PHE A 161 -4.11 9.59 4.70
N VAL A 162 -4.63 9.53 3.46
CA VAL A 162 -4.60 10.65 2.51
C VAL A 162 -5.38 11.85 3.05
N THR A 163 -6.54 11.64 3.66
CA THR A 163 -7.31 12.75 4.25
C THR A 163 -6.57 13.45 5.40
N GLN A 164 -5.65 12.76 6.08
CA GLN A 164 -4.81 13.37 7.11
C GLN A 164 -3.75 14.31 6.53
N PHE A 165 -3.26 14.05 5.31
CA PHE A 165 -2.29 14.92 4.64
C PHE A 165 -2.83 16.34 4.47
N ASP A 166 -4.07 16.47 4.06
CA ASP A 166 -4.68 17.78 3.82
C ASP A 166 -4.95 18.57 5.12
N SER A 167 -5.04 17.88 6.26
CA SER A 167 -5.17 18.53 7.55
C SER A 167 -3.86 19.17 8.03
N ILE A 168 -2.71 18.57 7.67
CA ILE A 168 -1.37 19.10 8.01
C ILE A 168 -1.09 20.41 7.25
N ASN A 169 -1.58 20.54 6.03
CA ASN A 169 -1.33 21.70 5.17
C ASN A 169 -2.06 22.99 5.59
N LYS A 170 -3.01 22.91 6.51
CA LYS A 170 -3.81 24.10 6.90
C LYS A 170 -3.03 25.15 7.67
N ASP A 171 -1.97 24.75 8.35
CA ASP A 171 -1.20 25.60 9.27
C ASP A 171 0.24 25.84 8.82
N SER A 172 0.70 25.26 7.73
CA SER A 172 2.07 25.44 7.23
C SER A 172 2.13 26.30 5.97
N PHE A 173 2.99 27.30 5.98
CA PHE A 173 3.32 28.15 4.82
C PHE A 173 4.08 27.42 3.71
N LEU A 174 4.35 26.15 3.88
CA LEU A 174 5.21 25.32 3.04
C LEU A 174 4.40 24.32 2.25
N GLY A 175 4.80 24.05 1.03
CA GLY A 175 4.19 23.00 0.23
C GLY A 175 4.45 21.64 0.90
N TYR A 176 3.37 20.89 1.14
CA TYR A 176 3.45 19.52 1.64
C TYR A 176 2.96 18.56 0.55
N ILE A 177 3.91 17.87 -0.07
CA ILE A 177 3.65 16.85 -1.10
C ILE A 177 3.67 15.49 -0.41
N ALA A 178 2.52 14.82 -0.37
CA ALA A 178 2.44 13.49 0.18
C ALA A 178 1.76 12.54 -0.81
N ILE A 179 2.29 11.32 -0.89
CA ILE A 179 1.77 10.27 -1.76
C ILE A 179 1.69 8.98 -0.94
N ALA A 180 0.55 8.29 -0.99
CA ALA A 180 0.37 7.00 -0.36
C ALA A 180 0.23 5.90 -1.41
N PHE A 181 0.86 4.75 -1.15
CA PHE A 181 0.82 3.57 -2.00
C PHE A 181 0.09 2.44 -1.26
N PRO A 182 -1.09 2.01 -1.72
CA PRO A 182 -1.74 0.81 -1.21
C PRO A 182 -1.00 -0.43 -1.70
N ILE A 183 -0.63 -1.33 -0.78
CA ILE A 183 0.11 -2.55 -1.09
C ILE A 183 -0.55 -3.75 -0.40
N ILE A 184 -0.67 -4.87 -1.11
CA ILE A 184 -0.99 -6.16 -0.54
C ILE A 184 0.24 -7.05 -0.67
N VAL A 185 0.78 -7.50 0.46
CA VAL A 185 1.89 -8.46 0.50
C VAL A 185 1.32 -9.85 0.74
N ILE A 186 1.64 -10.77 -0.15
CA ILE A 186 1.13 -12.14 -0.10
C ILE A 186 2.30 -13.10 0.10
N ASP A 187 2.26 -13.87 1.19
CA ASP A 187 3.16 -15.01 1.41
C ASP A 187 2.38 -16.30 1.16
N SER A 188 2.38 -16.74 -0.09
CA SER A 188 1.70 -17.92 -0.61
C SER A 188 2.21 -18.22 -2.02
N GLN A 189 1.80 -19.38 -2.57
CA GLN A 189 1.99 -19.61 -4.01
C GLN A 189 1.12 -18.62 -4.81
N LEU A 190 1.73 -17.95 -5.78
CA LEU A 190 1.04 -17.06 -6.71
C LEU A 190 1.10 -17.66 -8.11
N PHE A 191 -0.05 -17.76 -8.75
CA PHE A 191 -0.21 -18.14 -10.16
C PHE A 191 -0.70 -16.96 -10.98
N ASN A 192 -0.18 -16.84 -12.18
CA ASN A 192 -0.55 -15.87 -13.21
C ASN A 192 -0.71 -16.54 -14.58
#